data_342040d7729db4253fe332d3c5ab73b2
#
_entry.id   342040d7729db4253fe332d3c5ab73b2
#
_cell.length_a   1.000
_cell.length_b   1.000
_cell.length_c   1.000
_cell.angle_alpha   90.00
_cell.angle_beta   90.00
_cell.angle_gamma   90.00
#
_symmetry.space_group_name_H-M   'P 1'
#
loop_
_entity.id
_entity.type
_entity.pdbx_description
1 polymer ?
#
loop_
_entity_poly.entity_id
_entity_poly.type
_entity_poly.pdbx_seq_one_letter_code
_entity_poly.pdbx_strand_id
1 'polypeptide(L)'
;MNNVELQIASTEVMEVLPNLVKEDYDKIPKKFIEFLKENENPKYKKEFDFSKPLEELGLNKNSLLVLGVVYRMFLASSEEKEEFDRMLIENEMKEEKEKKIKFSPDNIFRKEQSFEEIIDEIKNIEENKTDLTIKTNNWFNNLLDKIKKLFGKSGK
;
A
#
# COMPACT_ATOMS: atom_id res chain seq x y z
N MET A 1 -5.39 -8.11 9.36
CA MET A 1 -6.05 -8.91 8.29
C MET A 1 -6.58 -10.18 8.90
N ASN A 2 -7.87 -10.43 8.82
CA ASN A 2 -8.45 -11.69 9.28
C ASN A 2 -8.34 -12.77 8.18
N ASN A 3 -8.71 -14.00 8.51
CA ASN A 3 -8.54 -15.14 7.59
C ASN A 3 -9.37 -14.98 6.29
N VAL A 4 -10.58 -14.45 6.38
CA VAL A 4 -11.44 -14.21 5.21
C VAL A 4 -10.87 -13.13 4.30
N GLU A 5 -10.34 -12.05 4.89
CA GLU A 5 -9.69 -10.98 4.15
C GLU A 5 -8.43 -11.47 3.43
N LEU A 6 -7.65 -12.33 4.08
CA LEU A 6 -6.49 -12.95 3.47
C LEU A 6 -6.89 -13.83 2.28
N GLN A 7 -7.95 -14.62 2.41
CA GLN A 7 -8.45 -15.46 1.34
C GLN A 7 -8.91 -14.67 0.11
N ILE A 8 -9.64 -13.57 0.34
CA ILE A 8 -10.06 -12.67 -0.74
C ILE A 8 -8.85 -12.04 -1.39
N ALA A 9 -7.91 -11.51 -0.59
CA ALA A 9 -6.71 -10.88 -1.10
C ALA A 9 -5.84 -11.87 -1.91
N SER A 10 -5.66 -13.09 -1.42
CA SER A 10 -4.92 -14.14 -2.12
C SER A 10 -5.55 -14.47 -3.46
N THR A 11 -6.86 -14.58 -3.53
CA THR A 11 -7.58 -14.86 -4.79
C THR A 11 -7.41 -13.74 -5.80
N GLU A 12 -7.61 -12.47 -5.38
CA GLU A 12 -7.45 -11.33 -6.28
C GLU A 12 -5.99 -11.18 -6.75
N VAL A 13 -5.02 -11.36 -5.87
CA VAL A 13 -3.59 -11.28 -6.22
C VAL A 13 -3.20 -12.39 -7.19
N MET A 14 -3.71 -13.59 -7.01
CA MET A 14 -3.46 -14.72 -7.93
C MET A 14 -4.06 -14.49 -9.33
N GLU A 15 -5.10 -13.67 -9.46
CA GLU A 15 -5.62 -13.24 -10.76
C GLU A 15 -4.73 -12.17 -11.42
N VAL A 16 -4.07 -11.33 -10.62
CA VAL A 16 -3.21 -10.25 -11.12
C VAL A 16 -1.82 -10.73 -11.50
N LEU A 17 -1.19 -11.60 -10.70
CA LEU A 17 0.20 -12.03 -10.88
C LEU A 17 0.50 -12.67 -12.26
N PRO A 18 -0.36 -13.50 -12.86
CA PRO A 18 -0.11 -14.05 -14.19
C PRO A 18 0.00 -13.01 -15.31
N ASN A 19 -0.50 -11.80 -15.07
CA ASN A 19 -0.39 -10.69 -16.01
C ASN A 19 0.93 -9.92 -15.91
N LEU A 20 1.79 -10.26 -14.95
CA LEU A 20 3.15 -9.71 -14.88
C LEU A 20 4.00 -10.23 -16.04
N VAL A 21 5.01 -9.44 -16.43
CA VAL A 21 6.04 -9.91 -17.34
C VAL A 21 6.72 -11.14 -16.71
N LYS A 22 7.02 -12.13 -17.55
CA LYS A 22 7.63 -13.37 -17.10
C LYS A 22 8.87 -13.18 -16.22
N GLU A 23 9.71 -12.22 -16.58
CA GLU A 23 10.94 -11.90 -15.83
C GLU A 23 10.64 -11.44 -14.39
N ASP A 24 9.58 -10.67 -14.19
CA ASP A 24 9.16 -10.22 -12.87
C ASP A 24 8.39 -11.32 -12.11
N TYR A 25 7.57 -12.08 -12.79
CA TYR A 25 6.90 -13.24 -12.19
C TYR A 25 7.92 -14.28 -11.67
N ASP A 26 8.98 -14.53 -12.42
CA ASP A 26 10.03 -15.49 -12.05
C ASP A 26 10.86 -15.05 -10.83
N LYS A 27 10.85 -13.75 -10.48
CA LYS A 27 11.47 -13.24 -9.25
C LYS A 27 10.68 -13.59 -7.98
N ILE A 28 9.40 -13.92 -8.11
CA ILE A 28 8.55 -14.27 -6.99
C ILE A 28 8.83 -15.70 -6.57
N PRO A 29 9.18 -15.97 -5.30
CA PRO A 29 9.45 -17.34 -4.85
C PRO A 29 8.25 -18.26 -5.03
N LYS A 30 8.48 -19.46 -5.51
CA LYS A 30 7.44 -20.48 -5.69
C LYS A 30 6.65 -20.75 -4.41
N LYS A 31 7.33 -20.80 -3.27
CA LYS A 31 6.69 -20.96 -1.95
C LYS A 31 5.68 -19.86 -1.62
N PHE A 32 5.93 -18.64 -2.08
CA PHE A 32 5.00 -17.54 -1.89
C PHE A 32 3.77 -17.71 -2.78
N ILE A 33 3.95 -18.13 -4.03
CA ILE A 33 2.84 -18.46 -4.94
C ILE A 33 2.01 -19.62 -4.38
N GLU A 34 2.65 -20.67 -3.87
CA GLU A 34 1.97 -21.81 -3.23
C GLU A 34 1.16 -21.34 -2.01
N PHE A 35 1.74 -20.49 -1.16
CA PHE A 35 1.03 -19.91 -0.03
C PHE A 35 -0.22 -19.13 -0.45
N LEU A 36 -0.14 -18.33 -1.51
CA LEU A 36 -1.31 -17.59 -2.01
C LEU A 36 -2.37 -18.57 -2.54
N LYS A 37 -1.98 -19.59 -3.30
CA LYS A 37 -2.89 -20.64 -3.81
C LYS A 37 -3.62 -21.40 -2.71
N GLU A 38 -2.91 -21.77 -1.65
CA GLU A 38 -3.48 -22.47 -0.50
C GLU A 38 -4.49 -21.62 0.26
N ASN A 39 -4.35 -20.28 0.19
CA ASN A 39 -5.23 -19.32 0.82
C ASN A 39 -6.27 -18.72 -0.14
N GLU A 40 -6.44 -19.25 -1.35
CA GLU A 40 -7.52 -18.81 -2.23
C GLU A 40 -8.90 -19.16 -1.68
N ASN A 41 -9.87 -18.30 -1.92
CA ASN A 41 -11.27 -18.57 -1.62
C ASN A 41 -11.99 -19.10 -2.86
N PRO A 42 -12.29 -20.40 -2.94
CA PRO A 42 -12.92 -20.99 -4.12
C PRO A 42 -14.35 -20.49 -4.38
N LYS A 43 -14.97 -19.87 -3.37
CA LYS A 43 -16.31 -19.30 -3.47
C LYS A 43 -16.29 -17.83 -3.91
N TYR A 44 -15.14 -17.17 -3.79
CA TYR A 44 -14.99 -15.79 -4.22
C TYR A 44 -14.62 -15.73 -5.69
N LYS A 45 -15.51 -15.17 -6.48
CA LYS A 45 -15.30 -14.94 -7.90
C LYS A 45 -15.49 -13.48 -8.22
N LYS A 46 -14.48 -12.86 -8.75
CA LYS A 46 -14.52 -11.49 -9.25
C LYS A 46 -13.83 -11.47 -10.60
N GLU A 47 -14.53 -11.02 -11.61
CA GLU A 47 -13.97 -10.83 -12.93
C GLU A 47 -13.28 -9.47 -12.99
N PHE A 48 -12.04 -9.47 -13.45
CA PHE A 48 -11.26 -8.26 -13.65
C PHE A 48 -11.11 -7.98 -15.14
N ASP A 49 -11.38 -6.76 -15.51
CA ASP A 49 -11.14 -6.27 -16.86
C ASP A 49 -9.72 -5.68 -16.94
N PHE A 50 -8.75 -6.52 -17.25
CA PHE A 50 -7.33 -6.14 -17.34
C PHE A 50 -7.01 -5.18 -18.51
N SER A 51 -7.99 -4.79 -19.33
CA SER A 51 -7.84 -3.70 -20.29
C SER A 51 -7.86 -2.33 -19.60
N LYS A 52 -8.37 -2.26 -18.37
CA LYS A 52 -8.44 -1.06 -17.55
C LYS A 52 -7.21 -0.85 -16.70
N PRO A 53 -6.92 0.40 -16.29
CA PRO A 53 -5.90 0.69 -15.30
C PRO A 53 -6.15 -0.06 -13.98
N LEU A 54 -5.09 -0.41 -13.25
CA LEU A 54 -5.19 -1.15 -11.99
C LEU A 54 -6.10 -0.45 -10.96
N GLU A 55 -6.14 0.88 -10.98
CA GLU A 55 -7.01 1.71 -10.12
C GLU A 55 -8.49 1.45 -10.36
N GLU A 56 -8.85 1.13 -11.60
CA GLU A 56 -10.24 0.86 -12.02
C GLU A 56 -10.63 -0.62 -11.90
N LEU A 57 -9.69 -1.51 -11.62
CA LEU A 57 -9.97 -2.93 -11.39
C LEU A 57 -10.80 -3.17 -10.12
N GLY A 58 -10.84 -2.20 -9.21
CA GLY A 58 -11.59 -2.30 -7.98
C GLY A 58 -11.06 -3.39 -7.03
N LEU A 59 -9.75 -3.60 -7.00
CA LEU A 59 -9.09 -4.53 -6.07
C LEU A 59 -9.39 -4.15 -4.62
N ASN A 60 -9.51 -5.15 -3.77
CA ASN A 60 -9.65 -4.95 -2.34
C ASN A 60 -8.39 -4.25 -1.76
N LYS A 61 -8.56 -3.44 -0.73
CA LYS A 61 -7.46 -2.79 -0.03
C LYS A 61 -6.37 -3.77 0.42
N ASN A 62 -6.77 -4.92 0.93
CA ASN A 62 -5.84 -5.96 1.38
C ASN A 62 -5.07 -6.60 0.21
N SER A 63 -5.71 -6.73 -0.96
CA SER A 63 -5.06 -7.20 -2.19
C SER A 63 -3.98 -6.21 -2.64
N LEU A 64 -4.26 -4.91 -2.58
CA LEU A 64 -3.28 -3.86 -2.87
C LEU A 64 -2.11 -3.89 -1.87
N LEU A 65 -2.37 -4.14 -0.59
CA LEU A 65 -1.31 -4.32 0.41
C LEU A 65 -0.42 -5.52 0.09
N VAL A 66 -1.00 -6.66 -0.26
CA VAL A 66 -0.23 -7.86 -0.64
C VAL A 66 0.59 -7.60 -1.91
N LEU A 67 0.02 -6.94 -2.92
CA LEU A 67 0.76 -6.54 -4.12
C LEU A 67 1.91 -5.56 -3.80
N GLY A 68 1.69 -4.65 -2.87
CA GLY A 68 2.74 -3.76 -2.37
C GLY A 68 3.90 -4.52 -1.71
N VAL A 69 3.58 -5.54 -0.92
CA VAL A 69 4.59 -6.44 -0.31
C VAL A 69 5.35 -7.21 -1.39
N VAL A 70 4.66 -7.76 -2.38
CA VAL A 70 5.29 -8.46 -3.53
C VAL A 70 6.25 -7.53 -4.25
N TYR A 71 5.81 -6.32 -4.56
CA TYR A 71 6.66 -5.33 -5.22
C TYR A 71 7.92 -5.03 -4.40
N ARG A 72 7.75 -4.66 -3.13
CA ARG A 72 8.86 -4.31 -2.25
C ARG A 72 9.86 -5.46 -2.09
N MET A 73 9.37 -6.67 -1.87
CA MET A 73 10.24 -7.81 -1.56
C MET A 73 10.93 -8.40 -2.78
N PHE A 74 10.26 -8.42 -3.93
CA PHE A 74 10.72 -9.20 -5.08
C PHE A 74 10.98 -8.38 -6.34
N LEU A 75 10.27 -7.29 -6.54
CA LEU A 75 10.31 -6.53 -7.80
C LEU A 75 11.07 -5.20 -7.69
N ALA A 76 11.09 -4.57 -6.52
CA ALA A 76 11.73 -3.28 -6.31
C ALA A 76 13.26 -3.39 -6.38
N SER A 77 13.90 -2.39 -6.96
CA SER A 77 15.36 -2.21 -6.88
C SER A 77 15.81 -1.90 -5.45
N SER A 78 17.11 -2.00 -5.17
CA SER A 78 17.66 -1.64 -3.86
C SER A 78 17.36 -0.19 -3.47
N GLU A 79 17.45 0.72 -4.44
CA GLU A 79 17.16 2.15 -4.23
C GLU A 79 15.68 2.40 -3.90
N GLU A 80 14.77 1.74 -4.61
CA GLU A 80 13.34 1.81 -4.35
C GLU A 80 12.96 1.22 -3.00
N LYS A 81 13.63 0.16 -2.55
CA LYS A 81 13.46 -0.42 -1.21
C LYS A 81 13.90 0.54 -0.11
N GLU A 82 15.06 1.17 -0.27
CA GLU A 82 15.58 2.14 0.70
C GLU A 82 14.66 3.38 0.81
N GLU A 83 14.13 3.85 -0.31
CA GLU A 83 13.17 4.95 -0.32
C GLU A 83 11.87 4.56 0.38
N PHE A 84 11.37 3.36 0.13
CA PHE A 84 10.17 2.84 0.78
C PHE A 84 10.38 2.68 2.30
N ASP A 85 11.51 2.14 2.72
CA ASP A 85 11.82 1.97 4.14
C ASP A 85 11.98 3.31 4.85
N ARG A 86 12.57 4.32 4.20
CA ARG A 86 12.59 5.70 4.72
C ARG A 86 11.20 6.27 4.92
N MET A 87 10.31 6.10 3.95
CA MET A 87 8.93 6.58 4.08
C MET A 87 8.18 5.90 5.23
N LEU A 88 8.38 4.61 5.45
CA LEU A 88 7.78 3.89 6.58
C LEU A 88 8.27 4.44 7.91
N ILE A 89 9.58 4.64 8.06
CA ILE A 89 10.19 5.20 9.28
C ILE A 89 9.68 6.63 9.53
N GLU A 90 9.63 7.47 8.51
CA GLU A 90 9.09 8.82 8.63
C GLU A 90 7.61 8.82 9.06
N ASN A 91 6.81 7.89 8.55
CA ASN A 91 5.41 7.74 8.93
C ASN A 91 5.26 7.30 10.39
N GLU A 92 6.03 6.30 10.82
CA GLU A 92 6.04 5.86 12.22
C GLU A 92 6.45 6.99 13.17
N MET A 93 7.50 7.73 12.84
CA MET A 93 7.95 8.87 13.63
C MET A 93 6.90 9.99 13.72
N LYS A 94 6.14 10.22 12.64
CA LYS A 94 5.05 11.21 12.64
C LYS A 94 3.88 10.74 13.48
N GLU A 95 3.46 9.49 13.35
CA GLU A 95 2.41 8.90 14.17
C GLU A 95 2.76 8.92 15.66
N GLU A 96 4.01 8.62 16.01
CA GLU A 96 4.48 8.70 17.40
C GLU A 96 4.45 10.13 17.93
N LYS A 97 4.87 11.12 17.13
CA LYS A 97 4.79 12.54 17.49
C LYS A 97 3.35 12.98 17.68
N GLU A 98 2.45 12.60 16.75
CA GLU A 98 1.01 12.90 16.87
C GLU A 98 0.41 12.29 18.15
N LYS A 99 0.76 11.04 18.47
CA LYS A 99 0.30 10.37 19.70
C LYS A 99 0.84 11.07 20.94
N LYS A 100 2.12 11.47 20.96
CA LYS A 100 2.73 12.21 22.08
C LYS A 100 2.09 13.57 22.28
N ILE A 101 1.75 14.29 21.22
CA ILE A 101 1.05 15.58 21.28
C ILE A 101 -0.38 15.40 21.82
N LYS A 102 -1.12 14.42 21.30
CA LYS A 102 -2.52 14.15 21.73
C LYS A 102 -2.63 13.65 23.17
N PHE A 103 -1.68 12.87 23.62
CA PHE A 103 -1.72 12.20 24.94
C PHE A 103 -0.67 12.74 25.92
N SER A 104 -0.02 13.87 25.63
CA SER A 104 0.86 14.53 26.56
C SER A 104 0.07 14.99 27.80
N PRO A 105 0.53 14.65 29.04
CA PRO A 105 -0.10 15.14 30.26
C PRO A 105 -0.21 16.68 30.30
N ASP A 106 0.76 17.38 29.73
CA ASP A 106 0.75 18.84 29.65
C ASP A 106 -0.40 19.38 28.79
N ASN A 107 -0.80 18.66 27.72
CA ASN A 107 -1.92 19.04 26.87
C ASN A 107 -3.28 18.70 27.49
N ILE A 108 -3.33 17.67 28.31
CA ILE A 108 -4.56 17.26 29.03
C ILE A 108 -4.84 18.20 30.20
N PHE A 109 -3.80 18.71 30.86
CA PHE A 109 -3.92 19.52 32.08
C PHE A 109 -3.71 21.01 31.88
N ARG A 110 -3.24 21.48 30.71
CA ARG A 110 -3.20 22.91 30.37
C ARG A 110 -4.59 23.43 30.03
N LYS A 111 -5.23 24.04 31.01
CA LYS A 111 -6.49 24.76 30.84
C LYS A 111 -6.38 26.08 30.06
N GLU A 112 -5.19 26.45 29.56
CA GLU A 112 -4.91 27.81 29.05
C GLU A 112 -4.33 27.85 27.61
N GLN A 113 -4.19 26.75 26.92
CA GLN A 113 -3.96 26.85 25.47
C GLN A 113 -5.29 27.21 24.80
N SER A 114 -5.31 28.33 24.07
CA SER A 114 -6.51 28.72 23.35
C SER A 114 -6.87 27.63 22.35
N PHE A 115 -8.13 27.34 22.22
CA PHE A 115 -8.65 26.36 21.26
C PHE A 115 -8.16 26.64 19.82
N GLU A 116 -7.78 27.88 19.52
CA GLU A 116 -7.19 28.32 18.26
C GLU A 116 -5.77 27.78 18.03
N GLU A 117 -4.90 27.71 19.05
CA GLU A 117 -3.55 27.14 18.92
C GLU A 117 -3.59 25.64 18.66
N ILE A 118 -4.53 24.92 19.28
CA ILE A 118 -4.76 23.49 19.06
C ILE A 118 -5.26 23.24 17.62
N ILE A 119 -6.14 24.11 17.12
CA ILE A 119 -6.63 24.06 15.74
C ILE A 119 -5.51 24.32 14.73
N ASP A 120 -4.63 25.27 14.99
CA ASP A 120 -3.50 25.57 14.12
C ASP A 120 -2.46 24.44 14.11
N GLU A 121 -2.20 23.80 15.25
CA GLU A 121 -1.36 22.61 15.32
C GLU A 121 -1.98 21.43 14.56
N ILE A 122 -3.29 21.22 14.66
CA ILE A 122 -4.02 20.20 13.92
C ILE A 122 -3.99 20.47 12.41
N LYS A 123 -4.16 21.72 11.99
CA LYS A 123 -4.07 22.09 10.57
C LYS A 123 -2.67 21.85 10.00
N ASN A 124 -1.61 22.19 10.75
CA ASN A 124 -0.24 21.89 10.36
C ASN A 124 0.04 20.39 10.23
N ILE A 125 -0.60 19.57 11.06
CA ILE A 125 -0.52 18.10 11.00
C ILE A 125 -1.27 17.60 9.76
N GLU A 126 -2.43 18.17 9.42
CA GLU A 126 -3.20 17.80 8.24
C GLU A 126 -2.50 18.22 6.93
N GLU A 127 -1.86 19.37 6.88
CA GLU A 127 -1.02 19.79 5.74
C GLU A 127 0.16 18.84 5.54
N ASN A 128 0.80 18.39 6.61
CA ASN A 128 1.86 17.39 6.56
C ASN A 128 1.35 15.99 6.14
N LYS A 129 0.10 15.63 6.49
CA LYS A 129 -0.56 14.41 5.99
C LYS A 129 -0.80 14.44 4.49
N THR A 130 -1.14 15.60 3.93
CA THR A 130 -1.32 15.80 2.48
C THR A 130 -0.01 15.54 1.74
N ASP A 131 1.12 16.01 2.28
CA ASP A 131 2.45 15.78 1.72
C ASP A 131 2.86 14.28 1.76
N LEU A 132 2.49 13.57 2.82
CA LEU A 132 2.67 12.12 2.94
C LEU A 132 1.79 11.33 1.98
N THR A 133 0.55 11.75 1.79
CA THR A 133 -0.37 11.15 0.83
C THR A 133 0.18 11.29 -0.59
N ILE A 134 0.78 12.43 -0.93
CA ILE A 134 1.44 12.66 -2.22
C ILE A 134 2.66 11.74 -2.39
N LYS A 135 3.51 11.57 -1.39
CA LYS A 135 4.67 10.66 -1.43
C LYS A 135 4.25 9.18 -1.53
N THR A 136 3.23 8.80 -0.78
CA THR A 136 2.64 7.44 -0.85
C THR A 136 1.99 7.19 -2.21
N ASN A 137 1.33 8.19 -2.78
CA ASN A 137 0.77 8.12 -4.13
C ASN A 137 1.85 8.00 -5.20
N ASN A 138 3.00 8.66 -5.06
CA ASN A 138 4.11 8.54 -5.99
C ASN A 138 4.67 7.11 -6.04
N TRP A 139 4.88 6.47 -4.89
CA TRP A 139 5.27 5.07 -4.82
C TRP A 139 4.21 4.15 -5.45
N PHE A 140 2.96 4.36 -5.11
CA PHE A 140 1.83 3.61 -5.65
C PHE A 140 1.70 3.82 -7.17
N ASN A 141 1.87 5.06 -7.64
CA ASN A 141 1.89 5.39 -9.06
C ASN A 141 3.07 4.74 -9.79
N ASN A 142 4.26 4.66 -9.18
CA ASN A 142 5.39 3.93 -9.75
C ASN A 142 5.12 2.43 -9.87
N LEU A 143 4.48 1.84 -8.88
CA LEU A 143 4.00 0.45 -8.95
C LEU A 143 2.97 0.27 -10.07
N LEU A 144 2.00 1.18 -10.15
CA LEU A 144 0.99 1.18 -11.20
C LEU A 144 1.60 1.36 -12.60
N ASP A 145 2.57 2.26 -12.76
CA ASP A 145 3.26 2.47 -14.03
C ASP A 145 4.05 1.24 -14.46
N LYS A 146 4.70 0.55 -13.53
CA LYS A 146 5.36 -0.72 -13.81
C LYS A 146 4.36 -1.78 -14.27
N ILE A 147 3.24 -1.90 -13.59
CA ILE A 147 2.18 -2.83 -13.99
C ILE A 147 1.55 -2.41 -15.33
N LYS A 148 1.30 -1.12 -15.58
CA LYS A 148 0.80 -0.60 -16.87
C LYS A 148 1.75 -0.89 -18.03
N LYS A 149 3.06 -0.73 -17.85
CA LYS A 149 4.06 -1.10 -18.86
C LYS A 149 4.00 -2.58 -19.22
N LEU A 150 3.59 -3.43 -18.29
CA LEU A 150 3.42 -4.84 -18.48
C LEU A 150 2.16 -5.17 -19.30
N PHE A 151 1.05 -4.48 -19.03
CA PHE A 151 -0.19 -4.64 -19.80
C PHE A 151 -0.12 -4.01 -21.20
N GLY A 152 0.63 -2.94 -21.39
CA GLY A 152 0.80 -2.27 -22.67
C GLY A 152 1.57 -3.08 -23.72
N LYS A 153 2.35 -4.08 -23.32
CA LYS A 153 3.10 -4.97 -24.23
C LYS A 153 2.32 -6.23 -24.63
N SER A 154 1.30 -6.62 -23.90
CA SER A 154 0.47 -7.80 -24.19
C SER A 154 -0.70 -7.50 -25.14
N GLY A 155 -0.87 -6.26 -25.55
CA GLY A 155 -1.96 -5.81 -26.43
C GLY A 155 -1.65 -5.81 -27.94
N LYS A 156 -0.63 -6.53 -28.34
CA LYS A 156 -0.33 -6.72 -29.77
C LYS A 156 -0.28 -8.20 -30.13
#